data_dabb950a310a188d793e1f77ce5e60d6
#
_entry.id   dabb950a310a188d793e1f77ce5e60d6
#
_cell.length_a   1.000
_cell.length_b   1.000
_cell.length_c   1.000
_cell.angle_alpha   90.00
_cell.angle_beta   90.00
_cell.angle_gamma   90.00
#
_symmetry.space_group_name_H-M   'P 1'
#
loop_
_entity.id
_entity.type
_entity.pdbx_description
1 polymer ?
#
loop_
_entity_poly.entity_id
_entity_poly.type
_entity_poly.pdbx_seq_one_letter_code
_entity_poly.pdbx_strand_id
1 'polypeptide(L)'
;YRLTLNKLVRVARQVAKKYTRSKVRKAMDSEYAFIIEELLNETTSDKQAYYDSIVESIVELKRSDKFIESICGFIKRMLIDRLHVIGDIFDRGPRAADVMELLKNHHACDVQWGNHDIIWMGAACGNKFDVAEVIRLTARYGSVDTIEDDYGINLMPLVTFALKTYENDPAIPFVPKGTKEENYQDANVRLMTVIHKAIAVISFKLEGQLVMRNPNFDMSHRLLLDKIDYEKGTIHLDGKDYELKDAYYPTIDPKDPYNL
;
A
#
# COMPACT_ATOMS: atom_id res chain seq x y z
N TYR A 1 22.04 -10.02 -27.56
CA TYR A 1 22.44 -8.73 -26.99
C TYR A 1 22.64 -7.64 -28.05
N ARG A 2 23.51 -7.84 -29.07
CA ARG A 2 23.86 -6.83 -30.09
C ARG A 2 22.63 -6.16 -30.74
N LEU A 3 21.64 -6.95 -31.18
CA LEU A 3 20.41 -6.43 -31.79
C LEU A 3 19.59 -5.60 -30.79
N THR A 4 19.51 -6.07 -29.53
CA THR A 4 18.77 -5.38 -28.47
C THR A 4 19.43 -4.04 -28.12
N LEU A 5 20.74 -4.02 -27.95
CA LEU A 5 21.52 -2.82 -27.65
C LEU A 5 21.35 -1.77 -28.76
N ASN A 6 21.48 -2.18 -30.03
CA ASN A 6 21.29 -1.27 -31.17
C ASN A 6 19.88 -0.68 -31.23
N LYS A 7 18.84 -1.47 -30.91
CA LYS A 7 17.46 -0.97 -30.83
C LYS A 7 17.30 0.03 -29.69
N LEU A 8 17.82 -0.27 -28.50
CA LEU A 8 17.76 0.62 -27.34
C LEU A 8 18.49 1.94 -27.57
N VAL A 9 19.68 1.90 -28.18
CA VAL A 9 20.40 3.12 -28.57
C VAL A 9 19.60 3.98 -29.52
N ARG A 10 18.92 3.38 -30.51
CA ARG A 10 18.03 4.12 -31.44
C ARG A 10 16.88 4.80 -30.69
N VAL A 11 16.23 4.11 -29.76
CA VAL A 11 15.17 4.70 -28.93
C VAL A 11 15.74 5.83 -28.07
N ALA A 12 16.88 5.60 -27.40
CA ALA A 12 17.54 6.59 -26.57
C ALA A 12 17.86 7.88 -27.33
N ARG A 13 18.36 7.75 -28.56
CA ARG A 13 18.60 8.91 -29.46
C ARG A 13 17.32 9.70 -29.76
N GLN A 14 16.20 9.02 -30.02
CA GLN A 14 14.94 9.70 -30.33
C GLN A 14 14.40 10.48 -29.13
N VAL A 15 14.44 9.89 -27.93
CA VAL A 15 13.96 10.58 -26.72
C VAL A 15 14.88 11.72 -26.29
N ALA A 16 16.20 11.57 -26.49
CA ALA A 16 17.18 12.60 -26.15
C ALA A 16 17.07 13.86 -27.01
N LYS A 17 16.64 13.74 -28.27
CA LYS A 17 16.49 14.89 -29.21
C LYS A 17 15.54 15.98 -28.73
N LYS A 18 14.62 15.67 -27.84
CA LYS A 18 13.63 16.62 -27.30
C LYS A 18 14.20 17.55 -26.22
N TYR A 19 15.40 17.27 -25.73
CA TYR A 19 15.91 17.89 -24.51
C TYR A 19 17.30 18.52 -24.71
N THR A 20 17.65 19.44 -23.82
CA THR A 20 18.97 20.06 -23.81
C THR A 20 20.04 19.04 -23.39
N ARG A 21 21.27 19.21 -23.85
CA ARG A 21 22.41 18.38 -23.43
C ARG A 21 22.56 18.26 -21.92
N SER A 22 22.35 19.35 -21.19
CA SER A 22 22.44 19.36 -19.73
C SER A 22 21.40 18.44 -19.09
N LYS A 23 20.14 18.45 -19.57
CA LYS A 23 19.09 17.56 -19.06
C LYS A 23 19.38 16.10 -19.40
N VAL A 24 19.82 15.84 -20.63
CA VAL A 24 20.20 14.51 -21.11
C VAL A 24 21.32 13.92 -20.22
N ARG A 25 22.37 14.69 -19.95
CA ARG A 25 23.51 14.25 -19.15
C ARG A 25 23.16 13.97 -17.70
N LYS A 26 22.29 14.80 -17.09
CA LYS A 26 21.80 14.59 -15.72
C LYS A 26 20.91 13.35 -15.57
N ALA A 27 20.31 12.87 -16.65
CA ALA A 27 19.46 11.69 -16.64
C ALA A 27 20.25 10.37 -16.82
N MET A 28 21.55 10.44 -17.11
CA MET A 28 22.39 9.25 -17.29
C MET A 28 22.89 8.72 -15.95
N ASP A 29 23.06 7.41 -15.88
CA ASP A 29 23.77 6.76 -14.79
C ASP A 29 25.26 7.09 -14.89
N SER A 30 25.91 7.46 -13.78
CA SER A 30 27.30 7.87 -13.74
C SER A 30 28.27 6.80 -14.27
N GLU A 31 28.00 5.52 -14.06
CA GLU A 31 28.83 4.40 -14.51
C GLU A 31 28.91 4.32 -16.04
N TYR A 32 27.77 4.58 -16.72
CA TYR A 32 27.69 4.43 -18.18
C TYR A 32 27.48 5.75 -18.93
N ALA A 33 27.50 6.89 -18.23
CA ALA A 33 27.18 8.20 -18.81
C ALA A 33 28.05 8.51 -20.06
N PHE A 34 29.33 8.27 -19.99
CA PHE A 34 30.25 8.51 -21.12
C PHE A 34 29.89 7.65 -22.33
N ILE A 35 29.69 6.35 -22.11
CA ILE A 35 29.34 5.40 -23.19
C ILE A 35 27.99 5.74 -23.83
N ILE A 36 26.99 6.07 -22.99
CA ILE A 36 25.68 6.47 -23.48
C ILE A 36 25.79 7.79 -24.26
N GLU A 37 26.50 8.79 -23.75
CA GLU A 37 26.72 10.07 -24.45
C GLU A 37 27.36 9.86 -25.83
N GLU A 38 28.38 9.02 -25.92
CA GLU A 38 29.02 8.67 -27.21
C GLU A 38 28.02 7.99 -28.16
N LEU A 39 27.28 7.03 -27.69
CA LEU A 39 26.27 6.32 -28.48
C LEU A 39 25.08 7.19 -28.88
N LEU A 40 24.78 8.29 -28.16
CA LEU A 40 23.72 9.23 -28.50
C LEU A 40 24.13 10.23 -29.58
N ASN A 41 25.39 10.50 -29.76
CA ASN A 41 25.88 11.42 -30.80
C ASN A 41 25.44 10.92 -32.18
N GLU A 42 25.06 11.84 -33.05
CA GLU A 42 24.60 11.48 -34.42
C GLU A 42 25.70 10.79 -35.21
N THR A 43 25.34 9.69 -35.82
CA THR A 43 26.23 8.94 -36.69
C THR A 43 26.30 9.59 -38.05
N THR A 44 27.43 10.16 -38.37
CA THR A 44 27.86 10.20 -39.80
C THR A 44 28.24 8.77 -40.20
N SER A 45 28.05 8.43 -41.47
CA SER A 45 28.40 7.10 -42.03
C SER A 45 29.79 6.60 -41.63
N ASP A 46 30.72 7.50 -41.44
CA ASP A 46 32.13 7.23 -41.12
C ASP A 46 32.37 6.74 -39.67
N LYS A 47 31.41 6.91 -38.77
CA LYS A 47 31.49 6.50 -37.35
C LYS A 47 30.77 5.20 -37.03
N GLN A 48 30.06 4.59 -37.96
CA GLN A 48 29.30 3.39 -37.69
C GLN A 48 30.14 2.24 -37.16
N ALA A 49 31.35 2.03 -37.74
CA ALA A 49 32.27 1.00 -37.29
C ALA A 49 32.74 1.23 -35.83
N TYR A 50 32.92 2.49 -35.43
CA TYR A 50 33.28 2.86 -34.05
C TYR A 50 32.12 2.50 -33.08
N TYR A 51 30.87 2.81 -33.41
CA TYR A 51 29.74 2.46 -32.56
C TYR A 51 29.54 0.95 -32.45
N ASP A 52 29.72 0.24 -33.55
CA ASP A 52 29.63 -1.22 -33.56
C ASP A 52 30.74 -1.82 -32.68
N SER A 53 31.96 -1.25 -32.66
CA SER A 53 33.01 -1.71 -31.77
C SER A 53 32.73 -1.44 -30.28
N ILE A 54 32.04 -0.33 -29.93
CA ILE A 54 31.61 -0.08 -28.57
C ILE A 54 30.59 -1.14 -28.13
N VAL A 55 29.60 -1.40 -28.96
CA VAL A 55 28.55 -2.42 -28.67
C VAL A 55 29.19 -3.81 -28.55
N GLU A 56 30.13 -4.15 -29.40
CA GLU A 56 30.87 -5.40 -29.36
C GLU A 56 31.67 -5.55 -28.05
N SER A 57 32.41 -4.50 -27.67
CA SER A 57 33.14 -4.47 -26.39
C SER A 57 32.25 -4.67 -25.16
N ILE A 58 31.04 -4.09 -25.14
CA ILE A 58 30.07 -4.30 -24.05
C ILE A 58 29.68 -5.77 -23.97
N VAL A 59 29.48 -6.43 -25.11
CA VAL A 59 29.10 -7.86 -25.18
C VAL A 59 30.25 -8.76 -24.74
N GLU A 60 31.47 -8.52 -25.25
CA GLU A 60 32.65 -9.31 -24.95
C GLU A 60 33.05 -9.22 -23.46
N LEU A 61 32.90 -8.04 -22.86
CA LEU A 61 33.13 -7.81 -21.43
C LEU A 61 32.02 -8.34 -20.52
N LYS A 62 31.00 -8.99 -21.09
CA LYS A 62 29.82 -9.51 -20.34
C LYS A 62 29.09 -8.45 -19.51
N ARG A 63 29.08 -7.20 -19.99
CA ARG A 63 28.42 -6.06 -19.33
C ARG A 63 27.05 -5.73 -19.91
N SER A 64 26.55 -6.56 -20.85
CA SER A 64 25.31 -6.27 -21.61
C SER A 64 24.09 -6.06 -20.73
N ASP A 65 23.88 -6.88 -19.69
CA ASP A 65 22.69 -6.78 -18.85
C ASP A 65 22.69 -5.46 -18.06
N LYS A 66 23.80 -5.13 -17.40
CA LYS A 66 23.93 -3.86 -16.67
C LYS A 66 23.80 -2.63 -17.57
N PHE A 67 24.34 -2.72 -18.79
CA PHE A 67 24.22 -1.63 -19.75
C PHE A 67 22.77 -1.48 -20.25
N ILE A 68 22.04 -2.61 -20.46
CA ILE A 68 20.63 -2.60 -20.80
C ILE A 68 19.81 -1.95 -19.68
N GLU A 69 20.06 -2.30 -18.43
CA GLU A 69 19.40 -1.67 -17.28
C GLU A 69 19.65 -0.16 -17.26
N SER A 70 20.90 0.28 -17.44
CA SER A 70 21.27 1.69 -17.42
C SER A 70 20.63 2.47 -18.55
N ILE A 71 20.68 1.97 -19.80
CA ILE A 71 20.08 2.67 -20.95
C ILE A 71 18.54 2.66 -20.91
N CYS A 72 17.92 1.59 -20.39
CA CYS A 72 16.48 1.55 -20.13
C CYS A 72 16.09 2.57 -19.04
N GLY A 73 16.87 2.66 -17.98
CA GLY A 73 16.70 3.67 -16.93
C GLY A 73 16.81 5.10 -17.49
N PHE A 74 17.78 5.35 -18.36
CA PHE A 74 17.93 6.62 -19.07
C PHE A 74 16.69 6.92 -19.93
N ILE A 75 16.27 6.00 -20.79
CA ILE A 75 15.07 6.15 -21.64
C ILE A 75 13.84 6.49 -20.78
N LYS A 76 13.66 5.78 -19.68
CA LYS A 76 12.55 5.97 -18.74
C LYS A 76 12.56 7.39 -18.14
N ARG A 77 13.72 7.86 -17.66
CA ARG A 77 13.87 9.22 -17.11
C ARG A 77 13.66 10.31 -18.15
N MET A 78 13.93 10.03 -19.44
CA MET A 78 13.72 10.98 -20.53
C MET A 78 12.27 10.98 -21.04
N LEU A 79 11.53 9.87 -20.93
CA LEU A 79 10.13 9.77 -21.35
C LEU A 79 9.16 10.26 -20.29
N ILE A 80 9.46 10.03 -19.01
CA ILE A 80 8.60 10.35 -17.88
C ILE A 80 9.24 11.51 -17.12
N ASP A 81 8.75 12.72 -17.35
CA ASP A 81 9.26 13.91 -16.66
C ASP A 81 8.89 13.87 -15.16
N ARG A 82 7.66 13.50 -14.87
CA ARG A 82 7.11 13.38 -13.52
C ARG A 82 6.06 12.30 -13.47
N LEU A 83 6.13 11.47 -12.44
CA LEU A 83 5.07 10.52 -12.10
C LEU A 83 4.16 11.18 -11.08
N HIS A 84 2.87 11.31 -11.41
CA HIS A 84 1.85 11.77 -10.49
C HIS A 84 1.00 10.57 -10.07
N VAL A 85 1.02 10.26 -8.77
CA VAL A 85 0.26 9.16 -8.17
C VAL A 85 -1.01 9.74 -7.54
N ILE A 86 -2.16 9.19 -7.91
CA ILE A 86 -3.47 9.71 -7.49
C ILE A 86 -3.97 9.14 -6.15
N GLY A 87 -3.13 8.43 -5.43
CA GLY A 87 -3.42 7.92 -4.09
C GLY A 87 -3.96 6.50 -4.03
N ASP A 88 -4.46 6.15 -2.84
CA ASP A 88 -4.95 4.82 -2.44
C ASP A 88 -3.91 3.69 -2.66
N ILE A 89 -2.64 4.01 -2.34
CA ILE A 89 -1.54 3.04 -2.39
C ILE A 89 -1.78 1.93 -1.37
N PHE A 90 -2.36 2.30 -0.22
CA PHE A 90 -2.64 1.41 0.92
C PHE A 90 -4.10 0.92 0.97
N ASP A 91 -4.81 0.82 -0.18
CA ASP A 91 -6.22 0.39 -0.14
C ASP A 91 -6.35 -1.10 0.24
N ARG A 92 -6.27 -2.02 -0.67
CA ARG A 92 -6.60 -3.46 -0.44
C ARG A 92 -5.56 -4.41 -1.00
N GLY A 93 -4.72 -3.89 -1.86
CA GLY A 93 -3.67 -4.67 -2.51
C GLY A 93 -2.56 -5.05 -1.55
N PRO A 94 -1.93 -6.20 -1.75
CA PRO A 94 -0.71 -6.56 -1.05
C PRO A 94 0.47 -5.71 -1.55
N ARG A 95 1.56 -5.69 -0.76
CA ARG A 95 2.85 -5.12 -1.16
C ARG A 95 2.85 -3.59 -1.36
N ALA A 96 2.07 -2.87 -0.55
CA ALA A 96 2.07 -1.40 -0.55
C ALA A 96 3.47 -0.83 -0.24
N ALA A 97 4.24 -1.48 0.64
CA ALA A 97 5.60 -1.10 0.96
C ALA A 97 6.53 -1.15 -0.26
N ASP A 98 6.44 -2.19 -1.10
CA ASP A 98 7.22 -2.28 -2.34
C ASP A 98 6.87 -1.15 -3.32
N VAL A 99 5.58 -0.81 -3.43
CA VAL A 99 5.13 0.32 -4.24
C VAL A 99 5.75 1.62 -3.72
N MET A 100 5.73 1.84 -2.40
CA MET A 100 6.34 3.02 -1.77
C MET A 100 7.85 3.10 -2.03
N GLU A 101 8.58 1.99 -1.95
CA GLU A 101 10.01 1.97 -2.27
C GLU A 101 10.29 2.29 -3.76
N LEU A 102 9.46 1.79 -4.67
CA LEU A 102 9.56 2.14 -6.09
C LEU A 102 9.30 3.64 -6.33
N LEU A 103 8.28 4.20 -5.67
CA LEU A 103 7.95 5.63 -5.79
C LEU A 103 9.04 6.51 -5.20
N LYS A 104 9.56 6.16 -4.03
CA LYS A 104 10.68 6.87 -3.35
C LYS A 104 11.92 6.92 -4.22
N ASN A 105 12.21 5.85 -4.96
CA ASN A 105 13.36 5.75 -5.85
C ASN A 105 13.10 6.31 -7.25
N HIS A 106 11.90 6.80 -7.55
CA HIS A 106 11.60 7.43 -8.83
C HIS A 106 12.18 8.85 -8.89
N HIS A 107 12.82 9.20 -10.01
CA HIS A 107 13.59 10.46 -10.17
C HIS A 107 12.75 11.74 -9.99
N ALA A 108 11.44 11.70 -10.24
CA ALA A 108 10.52 12.79 -10.01
C ALA A 108 9.11 12.20 -9.80
N CYS A 109 8.65 12.22 -8.56
CA CYS A 109 7.36 11.70 -8.17
C CYS A 109 6.68 12.68 -7.23
N ASP A 110 5.39 12.87 -7.42
CA ASP A 110 4.52 13.50 -6.44
C ASP A 110 3.30 12.60 -6.21
N VAL A 111 2.83 12.59 -4.98
CA VAL A 111 1.75 11.73 -4.54
C VAL A 111 0.64 12.61 -3.98
N GLN A 112 -0.55 12.47 -4.55
CA GLN A 112 -1.78 12.91 -3.92
C GLN A 112 -2.29 11.75 -3.08
N TRP A 113 -2.65 11.99 -1.84
CA TRP A 113 -3.16 10.93 -0.97
C TRP A 113 -4.63 10.61 -1.25
N GLY A 114 -4.99 9.33 -1.18
CA GLY A 114 -6.37 8.86 -1.12
C GLY A 114 -6.86 8.74 0.33
N ASN A 115 -8.11 8.31 0.53
CA ASN A 115 -8.67 8.17 1.88
C ASN A 115 -7.98 7.05 2.69
N HIS A 116 -7.54 5.99 2.06
CA HIS A 116 -6.78 4.93 2.73
C HIS A 116 -5.39 5.42 3.16
N ASP A 117 -4.72 6.20 2.32
CA ASP A 117 -3.40 6.74 2.63
C ASP A 117 -3.46 7.69 3.85
N ILE A 118 -4.53 8.51 3.98
CA ILE A 118 -4.72 9.40 5.14
C ILE A 118 -4.81 8.60 6.44
N ILE A 119 -5.52 7.47 6.46
CA ILE A 119 -5.62 6.61 7.64
C ILE A 119 -4.25 6.07 8.03
N TRP A 120 -3.44 5.62 7.06
CA TRP A 120 -2.09 5.17 7.29
C TRP A 120 -1.16 6.29 7.78
N MET A 121 -1.31 7.50 7.24
CA MET A 121 -0.57 8.69 7.73
C MET A 121 -0.95 9.03 9.16
N GLY A 122 -2.23 8.99 9.50
CA GLY A 122 -2.71 9.20 10.87
C GLY A 122 -2.19 8.15 11.84
N ALA A 123 -2.16 6.88 11.42
CA ALA A 123 -1.58 5.79 12.19
C ALA A 123 -0.08 6.00 12.43
N ALA A 124 0.67 6.38 11.41
CA ALA A 124 2.10 6.70 11.51
C ALA A 124 2.38 7.89 12.45
N CYS A 125 1.44 8.84 12.54
CA CYS A 125 1.50 9.94 13.50
C CYS A 125 1.06 9.57 14.92
N GLY A 126 0.68 8.31 15.17
CA GLY A 126 0.30 7.80 16.48
C GLY A 126 -1.16 8.04 16.87
N ASN A 127 -2.03 8.37 15.93
CA ASN A 127 -3.47 8.44 16.18
C ASN A 127 -4.01 7.03 16.45
N LYS A 128 -4.51 6.79 17.67
CA LYS A 128 -4.95 5.46 18.11
C LYS A 128 -6.12 4.91 17.29
N PHE A 129 -7.06 5.77 16.87
CA PHE A 129 -8.18 5.36 16.03
C PHE A 129 -7.69 4.91 14.65
N ASP A 130 -6.81 5.69 14.01
CA ASP A 130 -6.26 5.35 12.71
C ASP A 130 -5.40 4.08 12.77
N VAL A 131 -4.64 3.87 13.85
CA VAL A 131 -3.93 2.59 14.08
C VAL A 131 -4.91 1.42 14.11
N ALA A 132 -6.01 1.55 14.87
CA ALA A 132 -7.03 0.50 14.92
C ALA A 132 -7.71 0.28 13.56
N GLU A 133 -7.98 1.35 12.81
CA GLU A 133 -8.57 1.26 11.47
C GLU A 133 -7.64 0.60 10.44
N VAL A 134 -6.35 0.92 10.46
CA VAL A 134 -5.35 0.22 9.61
C VAL A 134 -5.38 -1.28 9.87
N ILE A 135 -5.29 -1.69 11.15
CA ILE A 135 -5.32 -3.11 11.51
C ILE A 135 -6.67 -3.75 11.14
N ARG A 136 -7.78 -3.05 11.39
CA ARG A 136 -9.12 -3.53 11.05
C ARG A 136 -9.29 -3.75 9.54
N LEU A 137 -8.83 -2.81 8.72
CA LEU A 137 -8.90 -2.92 7.27
C LEU A 137 -8.01 -4.05 6.74
N THR A 138 -6.79 -4.18 7.24
CA THR A 138 -5.89 -5.27 6.83
C THR A 138 -6.44 -6.63 7.24
N ALA A 139 -7.02 -6.78 8.44
CA ALA A 139 -7.71 -8.00 8.86
C ALA A 139 -8.93 -8.31 7.98
N ARG A 140 -9.73 -7.29 7.62
CA ARG A 140 -10.89 -7.43 6.76
C ARG A 140 -10.57 -7.95 5.36
N TYR A 141 -9.40 -7.61 4.83
CA TYR A 141 -8.96 -8.01 3.49
C TYR A 141 -7.90 -9.11 3.50
N GLY A 142 -7.55 -9.64 4.68
CA GLY A 142 -6.59 -10.73 4.82
C GLY A 142 -5.15 -10.36 4.49
N SER A 143 -4.77 -9.08 4.67
CA SER A 143 -3.44 -8.54 4.36
C SER A 143 -2.66 -8.08 5.61
N VAL A 144 -2.84 -8.76 6.74
CA VAL A 144 -2.17 -8.46 8.01
C VAL A 144 -0.65 -8.58 7.90
N ASP A 145 -0.17 -9.47 7.04
CA ASP A 145 1.25 -9.66 6.74
C ASP A 145 1.94 -8.34 6.33
N THR A 146 1.22 -7.42 5.68
CA THR A 146 1.75 -6.09 5.36
C THR A 146 2.18 -5.31 6.61
N ILE A 147 1.48 -5.49 7.74
CA ILE A 147 1.84 -4.80 8.99
C ILE A 147 3.02 -5.49 9.67
N GLU A 148 3.01 -6.82 9.71
CA GLU A 148 4.03 -7.60 10.43
C GLU A 148 5.33 -7.69 9.62
N ASP A 149 5.27 -8.10 8.36
CA ASP A 149 6.45 -8.36 7.52
C ASP A 149 7.08 -7.07 6.99
N ASP A 150 6.28 -6.13 6.48
CA ASP A 150 6.80 -4.93 5.83
C ASP A 150 7.21 -3.84 6.84
N TYR A 151 6.49 -3.75 7.98
CA TYR A 151 6.71 -2.70 8.99
C TYR A 151 7.22 -3.22 10.34
N GLY A 152 7.34 -4.54 10.52
CA GLY A 152 7.87 -5.16 11.73
C GLY A 152 7.02 -4.93 12.99
N ILE A 153 5.72 -4.69 12.82
CA ILE A 153 4.80 -4.40 13.93
C ILE A 153 4.27 -5.72 14.49
N ASN A 154 4.54 -6.00 15.74
CA ASN A 154 4.11 -7.23 16.40
C ASN A 154 2.63 -7.16 16.80
N LEU A 155 1.80 -8.00 16.17
CA LEU A 155 0.36 -8.12 16.46
C LEU A 155 0.03 -9.22 17.48
N MET A 156 1.00 -9.96 18.01
CA MET A 156 0.77 -11.04 18.99
C MET A 156 -0.06 -10.63 20.22
N PRO A 157 0.07 -9.41 20.79
CA PRO A 157 -0.81 -9.00 21.89
C PRO A 157 -2.28 -8.96 21.48
N LEU A 158 -2.59 -8.46 20.26
CA LEU A 158 -3.95 -8.45 19.71
C LEU A 158 -4.45 -9.87 19.41
N VAL A 159 -3.61 -10.71 18.84
CA VAL A 159 -3.92 -12.13 18.57
C VAL A 159 -4.30 -12.85 19.87
N THR A 160 -3.48 -12.69 20.91
CA THR A 160 -3.73 -13.31 22.21
C THR A 160 -5.03 -12.82 22.84
N PHE A 161 -5.29 -11.51 22.77
CA PHE A 161 -6.54 -10.92 23.25
C PHE A 161 -7.75 -11.46 22.47
N ALA A 162 -7.67 -11.48 21.15
CA ALA A 162 -8.76 -11.93 20.27
C ALA A 162 -9.12 -13.41 20.52
N LEU A 163 -8.14 -14.28 20.60
CA LEU A 163 -8.33 -15.69 20.92
C LEU A 163 -8.96 -15.87 22.29
N LYS A 164 -8.42 -15.23 23.34
CA LYS A 164 -8.96 -15.32 24.69
C LYS A 164 -10.41 -14.86 24.79
N THR A 165 -10.80 -13.87 23.97
CA THR A 165 -12.11 -13.21 24.08
C THR A 165 -13.17 -13.83 23.16
N TYR A 166 -12.76 -14.25 21.94
CA TYR A 166 -13.70 -14.63 20.86
C TYR A 166 -13.44 -16.03 20.27
N GLU A 167 -12.64 -16.90 20.91
CA GLU A 167 -12.29 -18.22 20.37
C GLU A 167 -13.51 -19.05 19.94
N ASN A 168 -14.57 -19.06 20.77
CA ASN A 168 -15.79 -19.84 20.54
C ASN A 168 -16.89 -19.06 19.81
N ASP A 169 -16.62 -17.83 19.41
CA ASP A 169 -17.59 -17.01 18.69
C ASP A 169 -17.50 -17.25 17.18
N PRO A 170 -18.59 -17.61 16.50
CA PRO A 170 -18.59 -17.76 15.05
C PRO A 170 -18.16 -16.49 14.32
N ALA A 171 -18.53 -15.31 14.82
CA ALA A 171 -18.16 -14.00 14.32
C ALA A 171 -18.30 -13.85 12.77
N ILE A 172 -19.33 -14.48 12.20
CA ILE A 172 -19.52 -14.59 10.73
C ILE A 172 -19.44 -13.24 9.99
N PRO A 173 -20.00 -12.12 10.51
CA PRO A 173 -19.88 -10.82 9.84
C PRO A 173 -18.44 -10.30 9.69
N PHE A 174 -17.50 -10.87 10.44
CA PHE A 174 -16.10 -10.48 10.48
C PHE A 174 -15.18 -11.40 9.69
N VAL A 175 -15.71 -12.42 9.01
CA VAL A 175 -14.92 -13.24 8.09
C VAL A 175 -14.27 -12.36 7.03
N PRO A 176 -12.98 -12.56 6.72
CA PRO A 176 -12.28 -11.77 5.72
C PRO A 176 -12.99 -11.77 4.37
N LYS A 177 -13.04 -10.63 3.72
CA LYS A 177 -13.72 -10.47 2.42
C LYS A 177 -13.10 -11.36 1.35
N GLY A 178 -13.97 -11.98 0.55
CA GLY A 178 -13.56 -12.89 -0.53
C GLY A 178 -13.33 -14.33 -0.09
N THR A 179 -13.44 -14.63 1.21
CA THR A 179 -13.41 -16.00 1.71
C THR A 179 -14.68 -16.73 1.32
N LYS A 180 -14.55 -17.91 0.72
CA LYS A 180 -15.70 -18.78 0.42
C LYS A 180 -16.21 -19.47 1.69
N GLU A 181 -17.51 -19.73 1.76
CA GLU A 181 -18.15 -20.34 2.93
C GLU A 181 -17.54 -21.71 3.30
N GLU A 182 -17.11 -22.49 2.32
CA GLU A 182 -16.42 -23.77 2.51
C GLU A 182 -15.14 -23.66 3.35
N ASN A 183 -14.51 -22.48 3.36
CA ASN A 183 -13.26 -22.21 4.06
C ASN A 183 -13.43 -21.50 5.42
N TYR A 184 -14.65 -21.24 5.87
CA TYR A 184 -14.90 -20.54 7.14
C TYR A 184 -14.36 -21.27 8.37
N GLN A 185 -14.16 -22.58 8.29
CA GLN A 185 -13.60 -23.40 9.36
C GLN A 185 -12.07 -23.57 9.26
N ASP A 186 -11.43 -23.02 8.23
CA ASP A 186 -9.96 -23.00 8.16
C ASP A 186 -9.38 -22.25 9.35
N ALA A 187 -8.32 -22.80 9.96
CA ALA A 187 -7.73 -22.25 11.18
C ALA A 187 -7.22 -20.80 10.98
N ASN A 188 -6.64 -20.51 9.81
CA ASN A 188 -6.15 -19.17 9.50
C ASN A 188 -7.31 -18.19 9.30
N VAL A 189 -8.38 -18.62 8.62
CA VAL A 189 -9.59 -17.82 8.43
C VAL A 189 -10.25 -17.55 9.79
N ARG A 190 -10.36 -18.55 10.64
CA ARG A 190 -10.89 -18.41 12.00
C ARG A 190 -10.07 -17.43 12.83
N LEU A 191 -8.76 -17.56 12.82
CA LEU A 191 -7.85 -16.65 13.52
C LEU A 191 -8.06 -15.21 13.02
N MET A 192 -8.05 -15.01 11.71
CA MET A 192 -8.26 -13.68 11.11
C MET A 192 -9.64 -13.11 11.44
N THR A 193 -10.67 -13.95 11.50
CA THR A 193 -12.04 -13.55 11.85
C THR A 193 -12.12 -12.98 13.27
N VAL A 194 -11.53 -13.67 14.25
CA VAL A 194 -11.56 -13.19 15.65
C VAL A 194 -10.68 -11.96 15.86
N ILE A 195 -9.55 -11.87 15.17
CA ILE A 195 -8.71 -10.66 15.15
C ILE A 195 -9.50 -9.48 14.58
N HIS A 196 -10.15 -9.67 13.43
CA HIS A 196 -10.96 -8.63 12.79
C HIS A 196 -12.08 -8.15 13.73
N LYS A 197 -12.80 -9.08 14.39
CA LYS A 197 -13.83 -8.70 15.36
C LYS A 197 -13.26 -7.93 16.54
N ALA A 198 -12.18 -8.41 17.14
CA ALA A 198 -11.55 -7.76 18.28
C ALA A 198 -11.14 -6.32 17.95
N ILE A 199 -10.43 -6.13 16.85
CA ILE A 199 -9.97 -4.78 16.45
C ILE A 199 -11.13 -3.89 15.99
N ALA A 200 -12.19 -4.44 15.38
CA ALA A 200 -13.37 -3.67 15.01
C ALA A 200 -14.07 -3.09 16.24
N VAL A 201 -14.23 -3.87 17.31
CA VAL A 201 -14.81 -3.38 18.57
C VAL A 201 -13.93 -2.29 19.19
N ILE A 202 -12.61 -2.48 19.22
CA ILE A 202 -11.66 -1.46 19.68
C ILE A 202 -11.77 -0.19 18.84
N SER A 203 -11.85 -0.32 17.52
CA SER A 203 -11.98 0.81 16.59
C SER A 203 -13.27 1.60 16.87
N PHE A 204 -14.42 0.93 17.02
CA PHE A 204 -15.68 1.60 17.36
C PHE A 204 -15.62 2.35 18.69
N LYS A 205 -14.97 1.79 19.71
CA LYS A 205 -14.76 2.48 20.99
C LYS A 205 -13.90 3.73 20.83
N LEU A 206 -12.81 3.62 20.11
CA LEU A 206 -11.90 4.75 19.83
C LEU A 206 -12.57 5.84 18.99
N GLU A 207 -13.36 5.44 17.98
CA GLU A 207 -14.16 6.37 17.17
C GLU A 207 -15.13 7.17 18.06
N GLY A 208 -15.89 6.46 18.93
CA GLY A 208 -16.82 7.10 19.84
C GLY A 208 -16.12 8.07 20.81
N GLN A 209 -14.99 7.69 21.38
CA GLN A 209 -14.18 8.59 22.21
C GLN A 209 -13.70 9.82 21.42
N LEU A 210 -13.32 9.66 20.16
CA LEU A 210 -12.86 10.74 19.29
C LEU A 210 -14.03 11.72 19.03
N VAL A 211 -15.21 11.20 18.68
CA VAL A 211 -16.42 11.98 18.41
C VAL A 211 -16.84 12.75 19.66
N MET A 212 -16.92 12.09 20.83
CA MET A 212 -17.30 12.72 22.08
C MET A 212 -16.34 13.85 22.51
N ARG A 213 -15.04 13.70 22.25
CA ARG A 213 -14.02 14.76 22.54
C ARG A 213 -14.08 15.93 21.57
N ASN A 214 -14.69 15.75 20.40
CA ASN A 214 -14.69 16.74 19.33
C ASN A 214 -16.15 17.01 18.84
N PRO A 215 -17.02 17.58 19.67
CA PRO A 215 -18.43 17.79 19.29
C PRO A 215 -18.62 18.67 18.07
N ASN A 216 -17.65 19.53 17.77
CA ASN A 216 -17.66 20.41 16.59
C ASN A 216 -17.54 19.66 15.25
N PHE A 217 -17.22 18.36 15.26
CA PHE A 217 -17.17 17.57 14.03
C PHE A 217 -18.56 17.18 13.50
N ASP A 218 -19.61 17.39 14.30
CA ASP A 218 -20.99 17.02 13.97
C ASP A 218 -21.14 15.54 13.54
N MET A 219 -20.42 14.66 14.23
CA MET A 219 -20.33 13.24 13.92
C MET A 219 -21.11 12.36 14.95
N SER A 220 -22.04 12.94 15.72
CA SER A 220 -22.81 12.21 16.73
C SER A 220 -23.61 11.03 16.19
N HIS A 221 -23.96 11.06 14.91
CA HIS A 221 -24.60 9.95 14.20
C HIS A 221 -23.73 8.68 14.14
N ARG A 222 -22.42 8.80 14.37
CA ARG A 222 -21.46 7.68 14.45
C ARG A 222 -21.44 6.99 15.82
N LEU A 223 -22.06 7.57 16.82
CA LEU A 223 -22.22 6.95 18.13
C LEU A 223 -23.33 5.89 18.04
N LEU A 224 -22.91 4.64 17.92
CA LEU A 224 -23.82 3.51 17.69
C LEU A 224 -23.83 2.50 18.85
N LEU A 225 -22.75 2.40 19.64
CA LEU A 225 -22.62 1.40 20.69
C LEU A 225 -23.63 1.62 21.83
N ASP A 226 -23.99 2.86 22.12
CA ASP A 226 -25.01 3.27 23.11
C ASP A 226 -26.45 3.05 22.64
N LYS A 227 -26.65 2.72 21.35
CA LYS A 227 -27.97 2.45 20.75
C LYS A 227 -28.28 0.95 20.65
N ILE A 228 -27.37 0.10 21.11
CA ILE A 228 -27.50 -1.36 21.06
C ILE A 228 -28.17 -1.87 22.35
N ASP A 229 -29.23 -2.66 22.19
CA ASP A 229 -29.75 -3.53 23.24
C ASP A 229 -28.98 -4.87 23.16
N TYR A 230 -28.01 -5.02 24.02
CA TYR A 230 -27.10 -6.20 24.04
C TYR A 230 -27.81 -7.48 24.52
N GLU A 231 -28.96 -7.36 25.26
CA GLU A 231 -29.74 -8.51 25.69
C GLU A 231 -30.62 -9.05 24.56
N LYS A 232 -31.24 -8.13 23.80
CA LYS A 232 -32.09 -8.50 22.66
C LYS A 232 -31.31 -8.70 21.36
N GLY A 233 -30.07 -8.26 21.28
CA GLY A 233 -29.28 -8.29 20.04
C GLY A 233 -29.83 -7.37 18.96
N THR A 234 -30.35 -6.20 19.33
CA THR A 234 -30.93 -5.22 18.40
C THR A 234 -30.26 -3.86 18.53
N ILE A 235 -30.33 -3.06 17.47
CA ILE A 235 -29.90 -1.66 17.49
C ILE A 235 -31.09 -0.75 17.13
N HIS A 236 -31.27 0.32 17.89
CA HIS A 236 -32.32 1.31 17.65
C HIS A 236 -31.81 2.46 16.79
N LEU A 237 -32.30 2.59 15.55
CA LEU A 237 -31.94 3.64 14.60
C LEU A 237 -33.19 4.24 13.96
N ASP A 238 -33.28 5.56 13.93
CA ASP A 238 -34.37 6.33 13.28
C ASP A 238 -35.77 5.85 13.65
N GLY A 239 -35.96 5.53 14.95
CA GLY A 239 -37.24 5.08 15.48
C GLY A 239 -37.63 3.64 15.16
N LYS A 240 -36.67 2.82 14.68
CA LYS A 240 -36.85 1.39 14.36
C LYS A 240 -35.76 0.54 14.99
N ASP A 241 -36.16 -0.68 15.35
CA ASP A 241 -35.21 -1.68 15.84
C ASP A 241 -34.79 -2.60 14.69
N TYR A 242 -33.49 -2.84 14.60
CA TYR A 242 -32.87 -3.74 13.62
C TYR A 242 -32.14 -4.86 14.34
N GLU A 243 -32.33 -6.10 13.90
CA GLU A 243 -31.56 -7.24 14.40
C GLU A 243 -30.08 -7.13 14.02
N LEU A 244 -29.20 -7.37 14.99
CA LEU A 244 -27.76 -7.48 14.76
C LEU A 244 -27.45 -8.89 14.25
N LYS A 245 -26.61 -8.97 13.21
CA LYS A 245 -26.12 -10.25 12.68
C LYS A 245 -25.13 -10.93 13.63
N ASP A 246 -24.60 -10.19 14.58
CA ASP A 246 -23.72 -10.63 15.63
C ASP A 246 -24.00 -9.75 16.85
N ALA A 247 -24.30 -10.36 17.99
CA ALA A 247 -24.65 -9.67 19.24
C ALA A 247 -23.71 -10.04 20.39
N TYR A 248 -22.67 -10.83 20.14
CA TYR A 248 -21.74 -11.24 21.17
C TYR A 248 -20.57 -10.25 21.32
N TYR A 249 -20.68 -9.33 22.27
CA TYR A 249 -19.71 -8.27 22.53
C TYR A 249 -19.25 -8.24 24.01
N PRO A 250 -18.53 -9.25 24.49
CA PRO A 250 -18.21 -9.42 25.93
C PRO A 250 -17.33 -8.31 26.50
N THR A 251 -16.69 -7.50 25.65
CA THR A 251 -15.81 -6.41 26.07
C THR A 251 -16.51 -5.05 26.11
N ILE A 252 -17.80 -4.99 25.80
CA ILE A 252 -18.58 -3.74 25.87
C ILE A 252 -19.37 -3.72 27.17
N ASP A 253 -19.13 -2.70 27.98
CA ASP A 253 -19.99 -2.39 29.13
C ASP A 253 -21.19 -1.55 28.64
N PRO A 254 -22.44 -2.03 28.75
CA PRO A 254 -23.60 -1.26 28.33
C PRO A 254 -23.77 0.10 29.04
N LYS A 255 -23.15 0.29 30.21
CA LYS A 255 -23.21 1.55 30.96
C LYS A 255 -22.15 2.56 30.51
N ASP A 256 -21.08 2.08 29.93
CA ASP A 256 -19.99 2.92 29.36
C ASP A 256 -19.42 2.23 28.11
N PRO A 257 -20.19 2.21 27.00
CA PRO A 257 -19.88 1.36 25.85
C PRO A 257 -18.62 1.77 25.08
N TYR A 258 -18.13 3.00 25.29
CA TYR A 258 -16.94 3.51 24.63
C TYR A 258 -15.68 3.41 25.49
N ASN A 259 -15.76 2.88 26.69
CA ASN A 259 -14.58 2.62 27.52
C ASN A 259 -13.75 1.44 26.99
N LEU A 260 -12.41 1.58 26.98
CA LEU A 260 -11.47 0.56 26.50
C LEU A 260 -11.08 -0.42 27.60
#